data_0f896ce8ac52748c6cee5ac5dc80a71a
#
_entry.id   0f896ce8ac52748c6cee5ac5dc80a71a
#
_cell.length_a   1.000
_cell.length_b   1.000
_cell.length_c   1.000
_cell.angle_alpha   90.00
_cell.angle_beta   90.00
_cell.angle_gamma   90.00
#
_symmetry.space_group_name_H-M   'P 1'
#
loop_
_entity.id
_entity.type
_entity.pdbx_description
1 polymer ?
#
loop_
_entity_poly.entity_id
_entity_poly.type
_entity_poly.pdbx_seq_one_letter_code
_entity_poly.pdbx_strand_id
1 'polypeptide(L)'
;MSQVSIIIGREFNERVRKKSFIITTLLMPLLMIGLMFAPMLIMKYSRGDEKQIAVIDESGLVAPKLQSGEELVFQTTDLSTEAARKELTDKFGVLYIGSDILTNPNNVKLYVNSSSSLTVESNITGQLEEIIEAEKLKSYNIENLSQILQEVKTTVGMQTFRNDESQEEESQAKSSVIATGVGFVLGMILYMFLLIYGSMVMQSVIEEKNSRVLEVMVSSVRPFDLMLGKILGVASVAVVQVLIWGVLCAVGAAAAVHMMPADVLAGVQAMQQGVPDAAASIDMNPEMLQVMAAVTDFGYILRIFAYLLLFVFGGYLFYSAMFAAVGSAVDSIQDAQQLQTPITIPIILALLVMITVINDPNSQMAFWFSMIPFTSPVVMMARIPYGIPLWEVILSLAILYASFTAMVWLAAKIYRVGIFMYSKKPTFKELYKWIRYKY
;
A
#
# COMPACT_ATOMS: atom_id res chain seq x y z
N MET A 1 17.39 -27.05 29.02
CA MET A 1 16.92 -26.25 27.87
C MET A 1 17.11 -27.10 26.62
N SER A 2 16.13 -27.09 25.69
CA SER A 2 16.31 -27.79 24.41
C SER A 2 17.42 -27.10 23.61
N GLN A 3 18.14 -27.86 22.77
CA GLN A 3 19.19 -27.29 21.91
C GLN A 3 18.65 -26.17 21.02
N VAL A 4 17.38 -26.33 20.52
CA VAL A 4 16.68 -25.34 19.73
C VAL A 4 16.49 -24.01 20.50
N SER A 5 16.12 -24.07 21.79
CA SER A 5 15.94 -22.86 22.62
C SER A 5 17.22 -22.04 22.78
N ILE A 6 18.36 -22.70 22.89
CA ILE A 6 19.68 -22.04 22.99
C ILE A 6 19.99 -21.31 21.68
N ILE A 7 19.74 -21.97 20.54
CA ILE A 7 19.96 -21.36 19.22
C ILE A 7 19.04 -20.16 19.00
N ILE A 8 17.75 -20.28 19.35
CA ILE A 8 16.78 -19.17 19.29
C ILE A 8 17.29 -17.97 20.08
N GLY A 9 17.70 -18.20 21.34
CA GLY A 9 18.20 -17.11 22.21
C GLY A 9 19.46 -16.44 21.65
N ARG A 10 20.37 -17.21 21.06
CA ARG A 10 21.59 -16.68 20.42
C ARG A 10 21.21 -15.80 19.21
N GLU A 11 20.41 -16.32 18.27
CA GLU A 11 20.00 -15.62 17.06
C GLU A 11 19.22 -14.33 17.38
N PHE A 12 18.34 -14.39 18.38
CA PHE A 12 17.57 -13.24 18.86
C PHE A 12 18.49 -12.15 19.43
N ASN A 13 19.35 -12.51 20.41
CA ASN A 13 20.21 -11.53 21.08
C ASN A 13 21.22 -10.88 20.13
N GLU A 14 21.79 -11.68 19.20
CA GLU A 14 22.76 -11.18 18.22
C GLU A 14 22.17 -10.11 17.32
N ARG A 15 20.86 -10.17 16.99
CA ARG A 15 20.20 -9.23 16.09
C ARG A 15 19.59 -8.05 16.81
N VAL A 16 18.85 -8.27 17.92
CA VAL A 16 18.14 -7.20 18.63
C VAL A 16 19.12 -6.20 19.26
N ARG A 17 20.33 -6.64 19.64
CA ARG A 17 21.37 -5.76 20.19
C ARG A 17 22.11 -4.92 19.15
N LYS A 18 21.94 -5.20 17.86
CA LYS A 18 22.59 -4.38 16.81
C LYS A 18 21.94 -3.01 16.74
N LYS A 19 22.75 -1.96 16.76
CA LYS A 19 22.26 -0.57 16.62
C LYS A 19 21.41 -0.39 15.35
N SER A 20 21.78 -1.08 14.26
CA SER A 20 21.00 -1.07 13.01
C SER A 20 19.57 -1.57 13.20
N PHE A 21 19.35 -2.62 14.01
CA PHE A 21 18.00 -3.13 14.30
C PHE A 21 17.16 -2.07 15.02
N ILE A 22 17.69 -1.44 16.05
CA ILE A 22 16.99 -0.40 16.82
C ILE A 22 16.64 0.77 15.91
N ILE A 23 17.62 1.24 15.13
CA ILE A 23 17.41 2.36 14.19
C ILE A 23 16.35 2.01 13.14
N THR A 24 16.45 0.86 12.47
CA THR A 24 15.49 0.47 11.44
C THR A 24 14.08 0.24 12.01
N THR A 25 13.99 -0.35 13.20
CA THR A 25 12.70 -0.61 13.87
C THR A 25 11.97 0.68 14.22
N LEU A 26 12.68 1.72 14.68
CA LEU A 26 12.09 3.01 15.01
C LEU A 26 11.93 3.92 13.78
N LEU A 27 12.88 3.86 12.86
CA LEU A 27 12.90 4.75 11.69
C LEU A 27 11.87 4.34 10.63
N MET A 28 11.63 3.03 10.43
CA MET A 28 10.71 2.55 9.40
C MET A 28 9.27 3.06 9.55
N PRO A 29 8.62 2.99 10.72
CA PRO A 29 7.30 3.58 10.89
C PRO A 29 7.28 5.09 10.64
N LEU A 30 8.31 5.80 11.10
CA LEU A 30 8.45 7.25 10.88
C LEU A 30 8.62 7.59 9.40
N LEU A 31 9.43 6.82 8.67
CA LEU A 31 9.58 6.97 7.23
C LEU A 31 8.28 6.66 6.48
N MET A 32 7.54 5.62 6.88
CA MET A 32 6.26 5.30 6.26
C MET A 32 5.22 6.40 6.49
N ILE A 33 5.14 6.93 7.71
CA ILE A 33 4.31 8.10 8.02
C ILE A 33 4.77 9.30 7.19
N GLY A 34 6.08 9.58 7.15
CA GLY A 34 6.65 10.66 6.35
C GLY A 34 6.33 10.54 4.86
N LEU A 35 6.45 9.33 4.28
CA LEU A 35 6.10 9.05 2.89
C LEU A 35 4.59 9.18 2.63
N MET A 36 3.74 8.84 3.58
CA MET A 36 2.30 9.02 3.48
C MET A 36 1.91 10.51 3.42
N PHE A 37 2.59 11.36 4.19
CA PHE A 37 2.37 12.79 4.20
C PHE A 37 3.22 13.56 3.15
N ALA A 38 4.22 12.92 2.56
CA ALA A 38 5.11 13.55 1.57
C ALA A 38 4.36 14.20 0.39
N PRO A 39 3.36 13.55 -0.25
CA PRO A 39 2.60 14.19 -1.33
C PRO A 39 1.90 15.47 -0.86
N MET A 40 1.29 15.46 0.32
CA MET A 40 0.61 16.61 0.90
C MET A 40 1.59 17.74 1.22
N LEU A 41 2.77 17.40 1.75
CA LEU A 41 3.83 18.38 2.00
C LEU A 41 4.40 18.92 0.69
N ILE A 42 4.64 18.07 -0.30
CA ILE A 42 5.11 18.47 -1.62
C ILE A 42 4.08 19.42 -2.26
N MET A 43 2.78 19.09 -2.24
CA MET A 43 1.73 19.97 -2.75
C MET A 43 1.70 21.33 -2.02
N LYS A 44 1.88 21.32 -0.70
CA LYS A 44 1.91 22.57 0.11
C LYS A 44 3.15 23.43 -0.15
N TYR A 45 4.31 22.79 -0.36
CA TYR A 45 5.59 23.50 -0.57
C TYR A 45 5.97 23.64 -2.05
N SER A 46 5.43 22.78 -2.92
CA SER A 46 5.50 22.95 -4.38
C SER A 46 4.43 23.97 -4.79
N ARG A 47 4.56 25.19 -4.32
CA ARG A 47 3.95 26.32 -5.01
C ARG A 47 4.67 26.37 -6.35
N GLY A 48 4.07 25.70 -7.35
CA GLY A 48 4.52 25.81 -8.72
C GLY A 48 4.59 27.29 -9.06
N ASP A 49 5.62 27.68 -9.82
CA ASP A 49 5.65 29.02 -10.41
C ASP A 49 4.28 29.29 -11.02
N GLU A 50 3.71 30.47 -10.72
CA GLU A 50 2.43 30.91 -11.30
C GLU A 50 2.44 30.68 -12.80
N LYS A 51 1.65 29.74 -13.27
CA LYS A 51 1.54 29.43 -14.71
C LYS A 51 0.64 30.46 -15.36
N GLN A 52 1.27 31.46 -15.97
CA GLN A 52 0.55 32.49 -16.69
C GLN A 52 0.14 31.94 -18.08
N ILE A 53 -1.15 31.99 -18.37
CA ILE A 53 -1.73 31.58 -19.63
C ILE A 53 -2.34 32.79 -20.32
N ALA A 54 -1.84 33.08 -21.52
CA ALA A 54 -2.45 34.10 -22.37
C ALA A 54 -3.70 33.54 -23.03
N VAL A 55 -4.84 34.23 -22.90
CA VAL A 55 -6.12 33.79 -23.44
C VAL A 55 -6.49 34.65 -24.65
N ILE A 56 -6.72 33.99 -25.76
CA ILE A 56 -7.27 34.54 -27.00
C ILE A 56 -8.67 34.00 -27.15
N ASP A 57 -9.67 34.81 -26.89
CA ASP A 57 -11.07 34.43 -26.93
C ASP A 57 -11.80 35.18 -28.06
N GLU A 58 -11.92 34.52 -29.20
CA GLU A 58 -12.67 35.08 -30.34
C GLU A 58 -14.19 35.14 -30.11
N SER A 59 -14.70 34.39 -29.13
CA SER A 59 -16.11 34.40 -28.78
C SER A 59 -16.50 35.60 -27.88
N GLY A 60 -15.53 36.11 -27.12
CA GLY A 60 -15.70 37.14 -26.11
C GLY A 60 -16.56 36.72 -24.90
N LEU A 61 -16.97 35.47 -24.82
CA LEU A 61 -17.89 34.95 -23.80
C LEU A 61 -17.17 34.26 -22.63
N VAL A 62 -16.00 33.70 -22.87
CA VAL A 62 -15.32 32.79 -21.95
C VAL A 62 -14.25 33.49 -21.14
N ALA A 63 -13.38 34.28 -21.77
CA ALA A 63 -12.23 34.91 -21.10
C ALA A 63 -12.62 35.77 -19.87
N PRO A 64 -13.73 36.55 -19.87
CA PRO A 64 -14.15 37.33 -18.72
C PRO A 64 -14.60 36.50 -17.51
N LYS A 65 -14.85 35.19 -17.69
CA LYS A 65 -15.40 34.29 -16.68
C LYS A 65 -14.39 33.28 -16.17
N LEU A 66 -13.25 33.16 -16.85
CA LEU A 66 -12.15 32.30 -16.38
C LEU A 66 -11.66 32.80 -15.03
N GLN A 67 -11.64 31.91 -14.05
CA GLN A 67 -11.18 32.23 -12.70
C GLN A 67 -9.70 31.90 -12.58
N SER A 68 -8.90 32.91 -12.27
CA SER A 68 -7.50 32.73 -11.90
C SER A 68 -7.42 32.18 -10.46
N GLY A 69 -6.63 31.14 -10.27
CA GLY A 69 -6.35 30.53 -8.97
C GLY A 69 -4.90 30.71 -8.58
N GLU A 70 -4.46 30.06 -7.50
CA GLU A 70 -3.09 30.14 -7.00
C GLU A 70 -2.03 29.59 -7.97
N GLU A 71 -2.39 28.63 -8.83
CA GLU A 71 -1.47 27.97 -9.76
C GLU A 71 -1.62 28.43 -11.21
N LEU A 72 -2.79 28.94 -11.60
CA LEU A 72 -3.12 29.32 -12.97
C LEU A 72 -3.65 30.74 -13.00
N VAL A 73 -2.95 31.60 -13.73
CA VAL A 73 -3.34 33.00 -13.95
C VAL A 73 -3.66 33.20 -15.41
N PHE A 74 -4.90 33.57 -15.70
CA PHE A 74 -5.38 33.84 -17.06
C PHE A 74 -5.25 35.34 -17.37
N GLN A 75 -4.61 35.65 -18.50
CA GLN A 75 -4.45 37.03 -18.99
C GLN A 75 -4.95 37.12 -20.42
N THR A 76 -5.98 37.93 -20.65
CA THR A 76 -6.50 38.16 -22.00
C THR A 76 -5.51 38.93 -22.85
N THR A 77 -5.38 38.54 -24.11
CA THR A 77 -4.51 39.23 -25.08
C THR A 77 -5.24 39.44 -26.40
N ASP A 78 -5.04 40.57 -27.05
CA ASP A 78 -5.61 40.88 -28.36
C ASP A 78 -4.69 40.50 -29.53
N LEU A 79 -3.56 39.84 -29.22
CA LEU A 79 -2.62 39.38 -30.25
C LEU A 79 -3.25 38.21 -31.07
N SER A 80 -2.87 38.13 -32.35
CA SER A 80 -3.22 36.97 -33.14
C SER A 80 -2.51 35.71 -32.56
N THR A 81 -3.11 34.55 -32.76
CA THR A 81 -2.57 33.27 -32.25
C THR A 81 -1.11 33.04 -32.65
N GLU A 82 -0.73 33.41 -33.89
CA GLU A 82 0.64 33.28 -34.37
C GLU A 82 1.62 34.25 -33.70
N ALA A 83 1.18 35.51 -33.47
CA ALA A 83 1.96 36.52 -32.76
C ALA A 83 2.13 36.14 -31.30
N ALA A 84 1.05 35.75 -30.63
CA ALA A 84 1.10 35.36 -29.22
C ALA A 84 2.04 34.15 -28.97
N ARG A 85 2.04 33.15 -29.85
CA ARG A 85 2.95 32.00 -29.78
C ARG A 85 4.44 32.36 -29.94
N LYS A 86 4.73 33.41 -30.65
CA LYS A 86 6.11 33.90 -30.89
C LYS A 86 6.60 34.86 -29.84
N GLU A 87 5.72 35.74 -29.36
CA GLU A 87 6.05 36.85 -28.48
C GLU A 87 5.93 36.49 -27.00
N LEU A 88 5.01 35.58 -26.62
CA LEU A 88 4.74 35.24 -25.23
C LEU A 88 5.45 33.91 -24.80
N THR A 89 6.74 33.80 -25.13
CA THR A 89 7.56 32.63 -24.77
C THR A 89 7.94 32.59 -23.29
N ASP A 90 7.79 33.68 -22.58
CA ASP A 90 7.97 33.80 -21.12
C ASP A 90 6.78 33.24 -20.32
N LYS A 91 5.62 33.08 -20.96
CA LYS A 91 4.44 32.52 -20.33
C LYS A 91 4.39 30.98 -20.44
N PHE A 92 3.57 30.36 -19.60
CA PHE A 92 3.35 28.91 -19.66
C PHE A 92 2.77 28.46 -21.00
N GLY A 93 1.82 29.24 -21.54
CA GLY A 93 1.20 28.92 -22.83
C GLY A 93 0.14 29.92 -23.27
N VAL A 94 -0.46 29.61 -24.43
CA VAL A 94 -1.51 30.40 -25.05
C VAL A 94 -2.75 29.53 -25.22
N LEU A 95 -3.88 29.93 -24.61
CA LEU A 95 -5.18 29.28 -24.77
C LEU A 95 -5.97 30.02 -25.85
N TYR A 96 -6.26 29.32 -26.95
CA TYR A 96 -7.10 29.81 -28.02
C TYR A 96 -8.53 29.23 -27.90
N ILE A 97 -9.53 30.09 -27.98
CA ILE A 97 -10.95 29.76 -27.93
C ILE A 97 -11.61 30.35 -29.19
N GLY A 98 -12.20 29.48 -29.98
CA GLY A 98 -12.84 29.88 -31.25
C GLY A 98 -14.17 30.62 -31.06
N SER A 99 -14.55 31.43 -32.07
CA SER A 99 -15.81 32.21 -32.06
C SER A 99 -17.04 31.34 -32.02
N ASP A 100 -16.98 30.10 -32.48
CA ASP A 100 -18.05 29.11 -32.55
C ASP A 100 -18.15 28.18 -31.34
N ILE A 101 -17.53 28.52 -30.20
CA ILE A 101 -17.36 27.66 -29.02
C ILE A 101 -18.68 27.10 -28.47
N LEU A 102 -19.79 27.81 -28.60
CA LEU A 102 -21.09 27.33 -28.13
C LEU A 102 -21.68 26.23 -29.02
N THR A 103 -21.39 26.23 -30.32
CA THR A 103 -21.83 25.21 -31.28
C THR A 103 -20.80 24.11 -31.47
N ASN A 104 -19.53 24.43 -31.36
CA ASN A 104 -18.41 23.51 -31.49
C ASN A 104 -17.48 23.59 -30.27
N PRO A 105 -17.80 22.90 -29.16
CA PRO A 105 -16.99 22.95 -27.93
C PRO A 105 -15.55 22.45 -28.08
N ASN A 106 -15.25 21.74 -29.16
CA ASN A 106 -13.91 21.20 -29.41
C ASN A 106 -12.97 22.22 -30.09
N ASN A 107 -13.46 23.41 -30.43
CA ASN A 107 -12.61 24.46 -31.04
C ASN A 107 -11.86 25.27 -29.97
N VAL A 108 -11.12 24.51 -29.12
CA VAL A 108 -10.20 25.05 -28.09
C VAL A 108 -8.84 24.42 -28.31
N LYS A 109 -7.79 25.24 -28.22
CA LYS A 109 -6.40 24.77 -28.39
C LYS A 109 -5.52 25.42 -27.32
N LEU A 110 -4.78 24.60 -26.60
CA LEU A 110 -3.76 25.04 -25.66
C LEU A 110 -2.38 24.84 -26.28
N TYR A 111 -1.67 25.94 -26.53
CA TYR A 111 -0.28 25.92 -27.00
C TYR A 111 0.62 26.16 -25.80
N VAL A 112 1.47 25.22 -25.44
CA VAL A 112 2.36 25.28 -24.28
C VAL A 112 3.83 25.47 -24.69
N ASN A 113 4.56 26.27 -23.94
CA ASN A 113 6.01 26.49 -24.14
C ASN A 113 6.85 25.45 -23.36
N SER A 114 6.20 24.67 -22.47
CA SER A 114 6.80 23.57 -21.71
C SER A 114 5.82 22.37 -21.69
N SER A 115 6.21 21.26 -21.05
CA SER A 115 5.29 20.13 -20.90
C SER A 115 4.05 20.49 -20.11
N SER A 116 2.86 20.23 -20.66
CA SER A 116 1.60 20.34 -19.95
C SER A 116 1.41 19.18 -18.97
N SER A 117 0.70 19.43 -17.87
CA SER A 117 0.29 18.39 -16.93
C SER A 117 -1.21 18.11 -17.08
N LEU A 118 -1.62 16.88 -16.82
CA LEU A 118 -3.04 16.49 -16.81
C LEU A 118 -3.87 17.37 -15.87
N THR A 119 -3.29 17.85 -14.77
CA THR A 119 -3.94 18.72 -13.80
C THR A 119 -4.28 20.09 -14.40
N VAL A 120 -3.35 20.68 -15.16
CA VAL A 120 -3.56 21.98 -15.85
C VAL A 120 -4.64 21.83 -16.92
N GLU A 121 -4.56 20.78 -17.75
CA GLU A 121 -5.54 20.52 -18.80
C GLU A 121 -6.92 20.26 -18.22
N SER A 122 -7.03 19.43 -17.19
CA SER A 122 -8.30 19.12 -16.52
C SER A 122 -8.93 20.36 -15.87
N ASN A 123 -8.13 21.23 -15.24
CA ASN A 123 -8.64 22.47 -14.64
C ASN A 123 -9.17 23.43 -15.70
N ILE A 124 -8.43 23.63 -16.78
CA ILE A 124 -8.87 24.48 -17.91
C ILE A 124 -10.14 23.92 -18.54
N THR A 125 -10.16 22.63 -18.85
CA THR A 125 -11.30 21.95 -19.44
C THR A 125 -12.53 22.03 -18.55
N GLY A 126 -12.39 21.78 -17.24
CA GLY A 126 -13.51 21.87 -16.30
C GLY A 126 -14.12 23.28 -16.21
N GLN A 127 -13.29 24.34 -16.18
CA GLN A 127 -13.78 25.71 -16.20
C GLN A 127 -14.47 26.06 -17.52
N LEU A 128 -13.92 25.61 -18.67
CA LEU A 128 -14.52 25.82 -19.98
C LEU A 128 -15.87 25.14 -20.10
N GLU A 129 -15.96 23.87 -19.66
CA GLU A 129 -17.21 23.11 -19.64
C GLU A 129 -18.28 23.84 -18.83
N GLU A 130 -17.98 24.25 -17.61
CA GLU A 130 -18.92 24.99 -16.74
C GLU A 130 -19.38 26.32 -17.37
N ILE A 131 -18.48 27.10 -17.98
CA ILE A 131 -18.79 28.36 -18.64
C ILE A 131 -19.66 28.14 -19.88
N ILE A 132 -19.28 27.17 -20.74
CA ILE A 132 -20.00 26.85 -21.96
C ILE A 132 -21.42 26.34 -21.66
N GLU A 133 -21.54 25.46 -20.66
CA GLU A 133 -22.85 24.96 -20.20
C GLU A 133 -23.71 26.08 -19.68
N ALA A 134 -23.19 26.96 -18.84
CA ALA A 134 -23.89 28.11 -18.30
C ALA A 134 -24.38 29.07 -19.43
N GLU A 135 -23.55 29.31 -20.47
CA GLU A 135 -23.91 30.14 -21.57
C GLU A 135 -24.96 29.50 -22.50
N LYS A 136 -24.84 28.19 -22.78
CA LYS A 136 -25.86 27.43 -23.49
C LYS A 136 -27.20 27.47 -22.76
N LEU A 137 -27.20 27.27 -21.46
CA LEU A 137 -28.41 27.29 -20.63
C LEU A 137 -29.08 28.67 -20.62
N LYS A 138 -28.30 29.77 -20.61
CA LYS A 138 -28.87 31.13 -20.76
C LYS A 138 -29.60 31.33 -22.08
N SER A 139 -29.13 30.67 -23.15
CA SER A 139 -29.80 30.77 -24.46
C SER A 139 -31.23 30.19 -24.47
N TYR A 140 -31.55 29.31 -23.51
CA TYR A 140 -32.89 28.75 -23.31
C TYR A 140 -33.85 29.66 -22.54
N ASN A 141 -33.39 30.83 -22.10
CA ASN A 141 -34.20 31.91 -21.47
C ASN A 141 -35.00 31.45 -20.23
N ILE A 142 -34.39 30.59 -19.39
CA ILE A 142 -35.00 30.09 -18.16
C ILE A 142 -34.75 31.12 -17.04
N GLU A 143 -35.81 31.69 -16.48
CA GLU A 143 -35.75 32.60 -15.35
C GLU A 143 -35.16 31.88 -14.11
N ASN A 144 -34.25 32.53 -13.40
CA ASN A 144 -33.59 32.04 -12.17
C ASN A 144 -32.72 30.76 -12.35
N LEU A 145 -32.19 30.54 -13.54
CA LEU A 145 -31.37 29.38 -13.86
C LEU A 145 -30.22 29.14 -12.88
N SER A 146 -29.53 30.20 -12.42
CA SER A 146 -28.42 30.09 -11.48
C SER A 146 -28.86 29.55 -10.10
N GLN A 147 -30.06 29.92 -9.66
CA GLN A 147 -30.65 29.39 -8.43
C GLN A 147 -31.08 27.92 -8.61
N ILE A 148 -31.68 27.58 -9.74
CA ILE A 148 -32.07 26.21 -10.08
C ILE A 148 -30.86 25.31 -10.17
N LEU A 149 -29.74 25.75 -10.76
CA LEU A 149 -28.51 24.97 -10.85
C LEU A 149 -27.85 24.76 -9.46
N GLN A 150 -27.95 25.74 -8.57
CA GLN A 150 -27.50 25.56 -7.18
C GLN A 150 -28.39 24.59 -6.39
N GLU A 151 -29.68 24.66 -6.57
CA GLU A 151 -30.65 23.75 -5.92
C GLU A 151 -30.60 22.34 -6.48
N VAL A 152 -30.32 22.19 -7.80
CA VAL A 152 -30.21 20.87 -8.47
C VAL A 152 -28.83 20.22 -8.26
N LYS A 153 -27.81 20.98 -7.90
CA LYS A 153 -26.47 20.44 -7.61
C LYS A 153 -26.51 19.59 -6.34
N THR A 154 -27.03 18.38 -6.47
CA THR A 154 -27.17 17.42 -5.37
C THR A 154 -25.92 16.58 -5.29
N THR A 155 -25.15 16.70 -4.23
CA THR A 155 -24.11 15.73 -3.87
C THR A 155 -24.79 14.51 -3.26
N VAL A 156 -24.80 13.40 -3.97
CA VAL A 156 -25.33 12.13 -3.46
C VAL A 156 -24.27 11.49 -2.57
N GLY A 157 -24.46 11.55 -1.25
CA GLY A 157 -23.70 10.75 -0.30
C GLY A 157 -24.26 9.32 -0.26
N MET A 158 -23.57 8.37 -0.86
CA MET A 158 -23.95 6.96 -0.78
C MET A 158 -23.39 6.32 0.48
N GLN A 159 -24.27 5.86 1.35
CA GLN A 159 -23.91 5.00 2.48
C GLN A 159 -24.03 3.55 2.04
N THR A 160 -22.98 2.76 2.24
CA THR A 160 -22.99 1.35 1.89
C THR A 160 -23.17 0.54 3.18
N PHE A 161 -24.24 -0.25 3.24
CA PHE A 161 -24.50 -1.20 4.32
C PHE A 161 -24.23 -2.62 3.83
N ARG A 162 -23.69 -3.45 4.70
CA ARG A 162 -23.51 -4.86 4.41
C ARG A 162 -24.76 -5.63 4.80
N ASN A 163 -25.34 -6.34 3.85
CA ASN A 163 -26.44 -7.25 4.11
C ASN A 163 -25.87 -8.60 4.60
N ASP A 164 -25.65 -8.72 5.90
CA ASP A 164 -25.19 -9.97 6.52
C ASP A 164 -26.39 -10.67 7.16
N GLU A 165 -26.78 -11.81 6.64
CA GLU A 165 -27.95 -12.60 7.12
C GLU A 165 -27.79 -13.10 8.57
N SER A 166 -26.62 -12.93 9.19
CA SER A 166 -26.29 -13.47 10.51
C SER A 166 -26.27 -12.49 11.67
N GLN A 167 -26.46 -11.18 11.42
CA GLN A 167 -26.48 -10.17 12.49
C GLN A 167 -27.65 -9.20 12.31
N GLU A 168 -28.49 -9.11 13.36
CA GLU A 168 -29.64 -8.19 13.44
C GLU A 168 -29.26 -6.69 13.49
N GLU A 169 -27.97 -6.35 13.47
CA GLU A 169 -27.48 -4.97 13.43
C GLU A 169 -26.91 -4.63 12.05
N GLU A 170 -27.48 -3.62 11.41
CA GLU A 170 -26.95 -2.98 10.21
C GLU A 170 -25.52 -2.49 10.47
N SER A 171 -24.53 -3.31 10.16
CA SER A 171 -23.15 -2.87 10.24
C SER A 171 -22.81 -2.01 9.04
N GLN A 172 -22.55 -0.72 9.26
CA GLN A 172 -22.03 0.16 8.21
C GLN A 172 -20.76 -0.45 7.59
N ALA A 173 -20.78 -0.69 6.29
CA ALA A 173 -19.58 -1.06 5.58
C ALA A 173 -18.57 0.09 5.71
N LYS A 174 -17.38 -0.20 6.25
CA LYS A 174 -16.31 0.81 6.29
C LYS A 174 -16.04 1.31 4.88
N SER A 175 -15.80 2.61 4.74
CA SER A 175 -15.52 3.23 3.45
C SER A 175 -14.53 2.39 2.64
N SER A 176 -14.86 2.12 1.39
CA SER A 176 -13.99 1.37 0.47
C SER A 176 -12.62 2.04 0.31
N VAL A 177 -12.55 3.38 0.42
CA VAL A 177 -11.30 4.15 0.37
C VAL A 177 -10.36 3.78 1.52
N ILE A 178 -10.90 3.68 2.75
CA ILE A 178 -10.11 3.29 3.93
C ILE A 178 -9.66 1.84 3.80
N ALA A 179 -10.56 0.93 3.44
CA ALA A 179 -10.23 -0.47 3.27
C ALA A 179 -9.13 -0.66 2.21
N THR A 180 -9.21 0.09 1.10
CA THR A 180 -8.19 0.13 0.05
C THR A 180 -6.85 0.61 0.58
N GLY A 181 -6.81 1.76 1.24
CA GLY A 181 -5.58 2.34 1.77
C GLY A 181 -4.92 1.44 2.81
N VAL A 182 -5.68 0.98 3.79
CA VAL A 182 -5.18 0.07 4.85
C VAL A 182 -4.73 -1.26 4.24
N GLY A 183 -5.53 -1.86 3.36
CA GLY A 183 -5.22 -3.14 2.72
C GLY A 183 -3.95 -3.07 1.87
N PHE A 184 -3.79 -2.00 1.09
CA PHE A 184 -2.58 -1.76 0.29
C PHE A 184 -1.34 -1.63 1.17
N VAL A 185 -1.39 -0.79 2.22
CA VAL A 185 -0.27 -0.57 3.14
C VAL A 185 0.11 -1.87 3.86
N LEU A 186 -0.86 -2.61 4.38
CA LEU A 186 -0.60 -3.87 5.09
C LEU A 186 -0.04 -4.94 4.17
N GLY A 187 -0.59 -5.09 2.97
CA GLY A 187 -0.07 -6.02 1.96
C GLY A 187 1.36 -5.68 1.53
N MET A 188 1.67 -4.37 1.36
CA MET A 188 3.01 -3.89 1.03
C MET A 188 4.00 -4.12 2.18
N ILE A 189 3.59 -3.85 3.43
CA ILE A 189 4.40 -4.15 4.61
C ILE A 189 4.74 -5.64 4.63
N LEU A 190 3.77 -6.51 4.42
CA LEU A 190 3.95 -7.95 4.44
C LEU A 190 4.85 -8.42 3.30
N TYR A 191 4.65 -7.91 2.10
CA TYR A 191 5.52 -8.16 0.95
C TYR A 191 7.00 -7.85 1.25
N MET A 192 7.28 -6.63 1.73
CA MET A 192 8.64 -6.22 2.08
C MET A 192 9.21 -7.04 3.23
N PHE A 193 8.37 -7.34 4.22
CA PHE A 193 8.75 -8.11 5.39
C PHE A 193 9.20 -9.54 5.01
N LEU A 194 8.43 -10.24 4.18
CA LEU A 194 8.77 -11.59 3.74
C LEU A 194 10.09 -11.63 2.97
N LEU A 195 10.34 -10.66 2.11
CA LEU A 195 11.60 -10.56 1.36
C LEU A 195 12.80 -10.28 2.27
N ILE A 196 12.69 -9.28 3.15
CA ILE A 196 13.81 -8.86 4.01
C ILE A 196 14.15 -9.96 5.01
N TYR A 197 13.17 -10.45 5.77
CA TYR A 197 13.42 -11.45 6.80
C TYR A 197 13.73 -12.84 6.24
N GLY A 198 13.13 -13.19 5.09
CA GLY A 198 13.46 -14.41 4.38
C GLY A 198 14.91 -14.42 3.92
N SER A 199 15.36 -13.37 3.24
CA SER A 199 16.75 -13.23 2.78
C SER A 199 17.75 -13.16 3.94
N MET A 200 17.36 -12.59 5.08
CA MET A 200 18.19 -12.55 6.29
C MET A 200 18.50 -13.95 6.84
N VAL A 201 17.52 -14.88 6.79
CA VAL A 201 17.77 -16.29 7.16
C VAL A 201 18.73 -16.95 6.19
N MET A 202 18.53 -16.73 4.90
CA MET A 202 19.41 -17.27 3.85
C MET A 202 20.88 -16.81 4.05
N GLN A 203 21.08 -15.49 4.21
CA GLN A 203 22.40 -14.92 4.44
C GLN A 203 23.08 -15.48 5.69
N SER A 204 22.33 -15.59 6.79
CA SER A 204 22.83 -16.17 8.03
C SER A 204 23.30 -17.63 7.88
N VAL A 205 22.61 -18.43 7.04
CA VAL A 205 23.03 -19.81 6.75
C VAL A 205 24.30 -19.81 5.91
N ILE A 206 24.43 -18.94 4.91
CA ILE A 206 25.62 -18.82 4.06
C ILE A 206 26.84 -18.37 4.88
N GLU A 207 26.67 -17.36 5.75
CA GLU A 207 27.75 -16.85 6.61
C GLU A 207 28.30 -17.94 7.55
N GLU A 208 27.43 -18.72 8.18
CA GLU A 208 27.88 -19.83 9.04
C GLU A 208 28.54 -20.95 8.25
N LYS A 209 28.06 -21.27 7.05
CA LYS A 209 28.65 -22.24 6.15
C LYS A 209 30.09 -21.82 5.79
N ASN A 210 30.27 -20.55 5.42
CA ASN A 210 31.56 -20.00 5.02
C ASN A 210 32.57 -19.90 6.20
N SER A 211 32.08 -19.66 7.41
CA SER A 211 32.93 -19.55 8.61
C SER A 211 33.36 -20.90 9.18
N ARG A 212 32.94 -22.03 8.58
CA ARG A 212 33.15 -23.41 9.05
C ARG A 212 32.67 -23.68 10.49
N VAL A 213 31.96 -22.74 11.10
CA VAL A 213 31.34 -22.92 12.42
C VAL A 213 30.35 -24.06 12.38
N LEU A 214 29.71 -24.25 11.21
CA LEU A 214 28.79 -25.34 10.99
C LEU A 214 29.38 -26.74 11.20
N GLU A 215 30.63 -26.97 10.83
CA GLU A 215 31.28 -28.27 11.01
C GLU A 215 31.36 -28.65 12.50
N VAL A 216 31.63 -27.66 13.35
CA VAL A 216 31.63 -27.85 14.80
C VAL A 216 30.23 -27.97 15.39
N MET A 217 29.27 -27.20 14.88
CA MET A 217 27.91 -27.23 15.40
C MET A 217 27.17 -28.50 15.03
N VAL A 218 27.34 -29.01 13.81
CA VAL A 218 26.67 -30.23 13.33
C VAL A 218 27.18 -31.50 14.03
N SER A 219 28.42 -31.49 14.59
CA SER A 219 28.90 -32.58 15.44
C SER A 219 28.12 -32.67 16.77
N SER A 220 27.52 -31.57 17.23
CA SER A 220 26.84 -31.48 18.53
C SER A 220 25.32 -31.31 18.44
N VAL A 221 24.79 -30.84 17.31
CA VAL A 221 23.38 -30.50 17.10
C VAL A 221 22.86 -31.07 15.77
N ARG A 222 21.64 -31.61 15.76
CA ARG A 222 21.06 -32.13 14.51
C ARG A 222 20.85 -30.98 13.51
N PRO A 223 21.12 -31.15 12.20
CA PRO A 223 20.93 -30.13 11.19
C PRO A 223 19.49 -29.54 11.15
N PHE A 224 18.49 -30.37 11.42
CA PHE A 224 17.09 -29.95 11.53
C PHE A 224 16.88 -28.95 12.70
N ASP A 225 17.41 -29.27 13.88
CA ASP A 225 17.27 -28.42 15.08
C ASP A 225 18.00 -27.08 14.91
N LEU A 226 19.12 -27.11 14.19
CA LEU A 226 19.88 -25.92 13.84
C LEU A 226 19.08 -25.00 12.89
N MET A 227 18.54 -25.58 11.81
CA MET A 227 17.71 -24.85 10.85
C MET A 227 16.45 -24.28 11.53
N LEU A 228 15.73 -25.10 12.31
CA LEU A 228 14.52 -24.68 12.99
C LEU A 228 14.79 -23.61 14.05
N GLY A 229 15.87 -23.77 14.83
CA GLY A 229 16.29 -22.78 15.82
C GLY A 229 16.62 -21.43 15.21
N LYS A 230 17.25 -21.45 14.03
CA LYS A 230 17.57 -20.23 13.27
C LYS A 230 16.31 -19.53 12.73
N ILE A 231 15.41 -20.29 12.10
CA ILE A 231 14.13 -19.78 11.61
C ILE A 231 13.32 -19.16 12.76
N LEU A 232 13.16 -19.88 13.88
CA LEU A 232 12.42 -19.39 15.04
C LEU A 232 13.12 -18.22 15.76
N GLY A 233 14.46 -18.20 15.75
CA GLY A 233 15.23 -17.08 16.31
C GLY A 233 14.97 -15.77 15.55
N VAL A 234 15.06 -15.81 14.23
CA VAL A 234 14.74 -14.64 13.39
C VAL A 234 13.23 -14.30 13.45
N ALA A 235 12.34 -15.31 13.53
CA ALA A 235 10.91 -15.09 13.76
C ALA A 235 10.65 -14.28 15.03
N SER A 236 11.36 -14.60 16.12
CA SER A 236 11.22 -13.89 17.39
C SER A 236 11.60 -12.42 17.27
N VAL A 237 12.65 -12.10 16.50
CA VAL A 237 13.06 -10.72 16.19
C VAL A 237 11.95 -10.00 15.39
N ALA A 238 11.40 -10.67 14.38
CA ALA A 238 10.34 -10.18 13.54
C ALA A 238 9.06 -9.86 14.34
N VAL A 239 8.65 -10.78 15.22
CA VAL A 239 7.48 -10.59 16.10
C VAL A 239 7.69 -9.39 17.03
N VAL A 240 8.87 -9.28 17.66
CA VAL A 240 9.19 -8.13 18.54
C VAL A 240 9.13 -6.83 17.76
N GLN A 241 9.61 -6.79 16.53
CA GLN A 241 9.54 -5.58 15.69
C GLN A 241 8.11 -5.18 15.37
N VAL A 242 7.26 -6.13 14.98
CA VAL A 242 5.84 -5.86 14.68
C VAL A 242 5.10 -5.42 15.95
N LEU A 243 5.41 -6.02 17.12
CA LEU A 243 4.86 -5.57 18.41
C LEU A 243 5.25 -4.13 18.74
N ILE A 244 6.52 -3.76 18.54
CA ILE A 244 6.97 -2.37 18.72
C ILE A 244 6.19 -1.43 17.80
N TRP A 245 5.99 -1.80 16.54
CA TRP A 245 5.20 -1.01 15.58
C TRP A 245 3.74 -0.87 16.02
N GLY A 246 3.14 -1.95 16.53
CA GLY A 246 1.77 -1.89 17.08
C GLY A 246 1.66 -0.93 18.26
N VAL A 247 2.62 -0.96 19.19
CA VAL A 247 2.66 -0.02 20.31
C VAL A 247 2.85 1.41 19.82
N LEU A 248 3.74 1.66 18.86
CA LEU A 248 3.94 2.99 18.31
C LEU A 248 2.67 3.51 17.60
N CYS A 249 1.98 2.66 16.84
CA CYS A 249 0.70 3.01 16.21
C CYS A 249 -0.38 3.32 17.26
N ALA A 250 -0.48 2.52 18.31
CA ALA A 250 -1.45 2.74 19.39
C ALA A 250 -1.19 4.05 20.15
N VAL A 251 0.09 4.33 20.46
CA VAL A 251 0.49 5.60 21.10
C VAL A 251 0.24 6.79 20.15
N GLY A 252 0.55 6.64 18.87
CA GLY A 252 0.28 7.66 17.86
C GLY A 252 -1.22 7.96 17.70
N ALA A 253 -2.05 6.92 17.67
CA ALA A 253 -3.51 7.07 17.62
C ALA A 253 -4.06 7.78 18.88
N ALA A 254 -3.60 7.39 20.06
CA ALA A 254 -3.99 8.04 21.31
C ALA A 254 -3.57 9.52 21.34
N ALA A 255 -2.36 9.83 20.89
CA ALA A 255 -1.88 11.21 20.78
C ALA A 255 -2.73 12.02 19.78
N ALA A 256 -3.08 11.42 18.63
CA ALA A 256 -3.94 12.07 17.64
C ALA A 256 -5.31 12.43 18.20
N VAL A 257 -5.94 11.54 18.98
CA VAL A 257 -7.22 11.81 19.67
C VAL A 257 -7.10 13.01 20.60
N HIS A 258 -6.01 13.10 21.37
CA HIS A 258 -5.79 14.22 22.29
C HIS A 258 -5.53 15.57 21.61
N MET A 259 -5.05 15.54 20.37
CA MET A 259 -4.77 16.74 19.57
C MET A 259 -5.95 17.17 18.69
N MET A 260 -7.01 16.36 18.60
CA MET A 260 -8.19 16.69 17.80
C MET A 260 -8.99 17.82 18.43
N PRO A 261 -9.50 18.77 17.62
CA PRO A 261 -10.53 19.72 18.06
C PRO A 261 -11.78 19.00 18.55
N ALA A 262 -12.47 19.60 19.53
CA ALA A 262 -13.61 18.95 20.19
C ALA A 262 -14.78 18.65 19.25
N ASP A 263 -15.01 19.51 18.24
CA ASP A 263 -16.01 19.35 17.19
C ASP A 263 -15.69 18.15 16.27
N VAL A 264 -14.43 18.02 15.85
CA VAL A 264 -13.97 16.88 15.05
C VAL A 264 -14.08 15.57 15.84
N LEU A 265 -13.69 15.59 17.11
CA LEU A 265 -13.81 14.41 17.99
C LEU A 265 -15.27 13.99 18.17
N ALA A 266 -16.18 14.94 18.36
CA ALA A 266 -17.61 14.67 18.44
C ALA A 266 -18.15 14.03 17.16
N GLY A 267 -17.73 14.51 15.98
CA GLY A 267 -18.11 13.93 14.70
C GLY A 267 -17.56 12.52 14.49
N VAL A 268 -16.32 12.28 14.85
CA VAL A 268 -15.70 10.94 14.82
C VAL A 268 -16.48 9.96 15.71
N GLN A 269 -16.85 10.39 16.93
CA GLN A 269 -17.65 9.57 17.86
C GLN A 269 -19.06 9.31 17.32
N ALA A 270 -19.70 10.32 16.73
CA ALA A 270 -21.01 10.17 16.10
C ALA A 270 -20.99 9.16 14.93
N MET A 271 -19.96 9.21 14.10
CA MET A 271 -19.77 8.22 13.02
C MET A 271 -19.57 6.81 13.57
N GLN A 272 -18.80 6.65 14.64
CA GLN A 272 -18.59 5.34 15.29
C GLN A 272 -19.88 4.78 15.90
N GLN A 273 -20.80 5.65 16.34
CA GLN A 273 -22.11 5.30 16.90
C GLN A 273 -23.21 5.14 15.85
N GLY A 274 -22.88 5.29 14.55
CA GLY A 274 -23.86 5.15 13.48
C GLY A 274 -24.82 6.33 13.32
N VAL A 275 -24.43 7.54 13.75
CA VAL A 275 -25.21 8.78 13.60
C VAL A 275 -24.54 9.71 12.59
N PRO A 276 -24.68 9.47 11.26
CA PRO A 276 -23.93 10.20 10.24
C PRO A 276 -24.38 11.65 10.08
N ASP A 277 -25.62 12.00 10.39
CA ASP A 277 -26.12 13.37 10.29
C ASP A 277 -25.39 14.36 11.22
N ALA A 278 -24.92 13.90 12.36
CA ALA A 278 -24.10 14.71 13.27
C ALA A 278 -22.71 15.02 12.69
N ALA A 279 -22.21 14.20 11.78
CA ALA A 279 -20.94 14.41 11.07
C ALA A 279 -21.07 15.42 9.91
N ALA A 280 -22.27 15.56 9.33
CA ALA A 280 -22.54 16.49 8.22
C ALA A 280 -22.44 17.97 8.61
N SER A 281 -22.49 18.27 9.93
CA SER A 281 -22.35 19.64 10.45
C SER A 281 -20.89 20.11 10.59
N ILE A 282 -19.92 19.26 10.27
CA ILE A 282 -18.48 19.56 10.40
C ILE A 282 -17.95 20.00 9.05
N ASP A 283 -17.32 21.17 9.01
CA ASP A 283 -16.65 21.71 7.80
C ASP A 283 -15.33 20.95 7.53
N MET A 284 -15.46 19.66 7.23
CA MET A 284 -14.35 18.78 6.89
C MET A 284 -14.77 17.79 5.80
N ASN A 285 -13.80 17.43 4.94
CA ASN A 285 -14.03 16.37 3.94
C ASN A 285 -14.52 15.07 4.61
N PRO A 286 -15.68 14.53 4.20
CA PRO A 286 -16.25 13.31 4.78
C PRO A 286 -15.29 12.11 4.76
N GLU A 287 -14.47 11.99 3.73
CA GLU A 287 -13.46 10.90 3.64
C GLU A 287 -12.40 11.03 4.74
N MET A 288 -11.96 12.25 5.05
CA MET A 288 -10.97 12.50 6.09
C MET A 288 -11.53 12.19 7.48
N LEU A 289 -12.79 12.53 7.72
CA LEU A 289 -13.49 12.20 8.96
C LEU A 289 -13.62 10.68 9.15
N GLN A 290 -13.94 9.95 8.08
CA GLN A 290 -13.97 8.48 8.09
C GLN A 290 -12.60 7.87 8.40
N VAL A 291 -11.52 8.38 7.79
CA VAL A 291 -10.15 7.94 8.10
C VAL A 291 -9.83 8.15 9.57
N MET A 292 -10.18 9.32 10.14
CA MET A 292 -10.00 9.59 11.55
C MET A 292 -10.81 8.63 12.43
N ALA A 293 -12.05 8.34 12.05
CA ALA A 293 -12.90 7.37 12.77
C ALA A 293 -12.30 5.96 12.76
N ALA A 294 -11.73 5.53 11.64
CA ALA A 294 -11.09 4.22 11.55
C ALA A 294 -9.79 4.12 12.36
N VAL A 295 -8.98 5.18 12.36
CA VAL A 295 -7.70 5.22 13.10
C VAL A 295 -7.93 5.33 14.61
N THR A 296 -9.05 5.85 15.05
CA THR A 296 -9.40 5.96 16.47
C THR A 296 -10.20 4.77 16.99
N ASP A 297 -10.69 3.89 16.13
CA ASP A 297 -11.36 2.63 16.51
C ASP A 297 -10.35 1.60 17.01
N PHE A 298 -10.14 1.55 18.32
CA PHE A 298 -9.20 0.62 18.97
C PHE A 298 -9.53 -0.85 18.67
N GLY A 299 -10.80 -1.22 18.59
CA GLY A 299 -11.23 -2.60 18.29
C GLY A 299 -10.85 -3.03 16.88
N TYR A 300 -10.99 -2.12 15.92
CA TYR A 300 -10.56 -2.34 14.55
C TYR A 300 -9.04 -2.47 14.42
N ILE A 301 -8.30 -1.56 15.03
CA ILE A 301 -6.83 -1.58 15.02
C ILE A 301 -6.33 -2.89 15.63
N LEU A 302 -6.85 -3.28 16.79
CA LEU A 302 -6.45 -4.51 17.47
C LEU A 302 -6.71 -5.76 16.62
N ARG A 303 -7.87 -5.84 15.97
CA ARG A 303 -8.25 -6.95 15.09
C ARG A 303 -7.33 -7.03 13.88
N ILE A 304 -7.12 -5.92 13.17
CA ILE A 304 -6.20 -5.86 12.04
C ILE A 304 -4.77 -6.26 12.45
N PHE A 305 -4.32 -5.77 13.59
CA PHE A 305 -3.00 -6.07 14.13
C PHE A 305 -2.85 -7.55 14.49
N ALA A 306 -3.88 -8.18 15.07
CA ALA A 306 -3.86 -9.60 15.35
C ALA A 306 -3.75 -10.45 14.07
N TYR A 307 -4.49 -10.10 13.02
CA TYR A 307 -4.36 -10.75 11.72
C TYR A 307 -2.99 -10.52 11.11
N LEU A 308 -2.46 -9.30 11.17
CA LEU A 308 -1.12 -8.99 10.69
C LEU A 308 -0.06 -9.88 11.37
N LEU A 309 -0.11 -10.04 12.69
CA LEU A 309 0.81 -10.92 13.43
C LEU A 309 0.72 -12.37 12.94
N LEU A 310 -0.49 -12.89 12.76
CA LEU A 310 -0.71 -14.27 12.31
C LEU A 310 -0.17 -14.50 10.89
N PHE A 311 -0.45 -13.60 9.95
CA PHE A 311 0.03 -13.72 8.57
C PHE A 311 1.52 -13.40 8.42
N VAL A 312 2.05 -12.46 9.18
CA VAL A 312 3.50 -12.19 9.24
C VAL A 312 4.23 -13.43 9.73
N PHE A 313 3.79 -14.01 10.85
CA PHE A 313 4.44 -15.16 11.44
C PHE A 313 4.33 -16.40 10.52
N GLY A 314 3.13 -16.74 10.04
CA GLY A 314 2.91 -17.87 9.14
C GLY A 314 3.63 -17.72 7.80
N GLY A 315 3.50 -16.56 7.17
CA GLY A 315 4.18 -16.25 5.90
C GLY A 315 5.69 -16.26 6.03
N TYR A 316 6.21 -15.63 7.09
CA TYR A 316 7.64 -15.68 7.39
C TYR A 316 8.14 -17.11 7.58
N LEU A 317 7.48 -17.92 8.39
CA LEU A 317 7.90 -19.30 8.63
C LEU A 317 7.92 -20.11 7.32
N PHE A 318 6.91 -19.94 6.47
CA PHE A 318 6.82 -20.62 5.18
C PHE A 318 7.97 -20.22 4.24
N TYR A 319 8.21 -18.93 4.06
CA TYR A 319 9.23 -18.43 3.16
C TYR A 319 10.65 -18.63 3.71
N SER A 320 10.87 -18.44 5.00
CA SER A 320 12.19 -18.63 5.63
C SER A 320 12.69 -20.08 5.53
N ALA A 321 11.79 -21.07 5.52
CA ALA A 321 12.17 -22.45 5.29
C ALA A 321 12.75 -22.64 3.87
N MET A 322 12.14 -22.03 2.85
CA MET A 322 12.67 -22.06 1.47
C MET A 322 14.00 -21.31 1.36
N PHE A 323 14.10 -20.14 1.95
CA PHE A 323 15.32 -19.34 1.95
C PHE A 323 16.46 -20.04 2.70
N ALA A 324 16.16 -20.74 3.81
CA ALA A 324 17.15 -21.54 4.53
C ALA A 324 17.68 -22.72 3.67
N ALA A 325 16.78 -23.38 2.91
CA ALA A 325 17.18 -24.43 1.98
C ALA A 325 18.12 -23.90 0.90
N VAL A 326 17.79 -22.76 0.29
CA VAL A 326 18.65 -22.10 -0.70
C VAL A 326 19.99 -21.71 -0.10
N GLY A 327 20.01 -21.08 1.08
CA GLY A 327 21.24 -20.68 1.77
C GLY A 327 22.15 -21.85 2.07
N SER A 328 21.59 -23.02 2.42
CA SER A 328 22.39 -24.24 2.66
C SER A 328 23.04 -24.82 1.39
N ALA A 329 22.40 -24.58 0.24
CA ALA A 329 22.82 -25.17 -1.03
C ALA A 329 23.96 -24.42 -1.72
N VAL A 330 24.23 -23.16 -1.35
CA VAL A 330 25.22 -22.29 -2.00
C VAL A 330 26.33 -21.87 -1.04
N ASP A 331 27.44 -21.38 -1.60
CA ASP A 331 28.59 -20.89 -0.84
C ASP A 331 28.77 -19.37 -0.95
N SER A 332 28.04 -18.70 -1.84
CA SER A 332 28.12 -17.26 -2.02
C SER A 332 26.74 -16.60 -2.09
N ILE A 333 26.67 -15.33 -1.67
CA ILE A 333 25.45 -14.53 -1.76
C ILE A 333 25.03 -14.31 -3.23
N GLN A 334 26.00 -14.19 -4.14
CA GLN A 334 25.74 -14.02 -5.57
C GLN A 334 25.03 -15.26 -6.18
N ASP A 335 25.49 -16.46 -5.83
CA ASP A 335 24.84 -17.70 -6.28
C ASP A 335 23.47 -17.90 -5.65
N ALA A 336 23.31 -17.46 -4.40
CA ALA A 336 22.04 -17.48 -3.70
C ALA A 336 20.97 -16.63 -4.41
N GLN A 337 21.32 -15.45 -4.92
CA GLN A 337 20.39 -14.57 -5.62
C GLN A 337 19.76 -15.24 -6.85
N GLN A 338 20.51 -16.06 -7.58
CA GLN A 338 19.97 -16.79 -8.73
C GLN A 338 18.93 -17.85 -8.32
N LEU A 339 19.22 -18.60 -7.23
CA LEU A 339 18.31 -19.62 -6.69
C LEU A 339 17.14 -19.01 -5.89
N GLN A 340 17.25 -17.76 -5.45
CA GLN A 340 16.19 -17.03 -4.77
C GLN A 340 15.06 -16.62 -5.73
N THR A 341 15.36 -16.38 -7.01
CA THR A 341 14.39 -15.87 -8.00
C THR A 341 13.09 -16.67 -8.05
N PRO A 342 13.07 -18.01 -8.10
CA PRO A 342 11.83 -18.78 -8.09
C PRO A 342 10.99 -18.62 -6.82
N ILE A 343 11.62 -18.27 -5.69
CA ILE A 343 10.93 -17.98 -4.43
C ILE A 343 10.32 -16.57 -4.46
N THR A 344 11.00 -15.64 -5.11
CA THR A 344 10.60 -14.23 -5.16
C THR A 344 9.45 -14.01 -6.15
N ILE A 345 9.40 -14.76 -7.27
CA ILE A 345 8.34 -14.63 -8.29
C ILE A 345 6.93 -14.73 -7.70
N PRO A 346 6.57 -15.74 -6.87
CA PRO A 346 5.23 -15.81 -6.26
C PRO A 346 4.91 -14.61 -5.34
N ILE A 347 5.92 -14.05 -4.67
CA ILE A 347 5.73 -12.86 -3.82
C ILE A 347 5.42 -11.63 -4.68
N ILE A 348 6.11 -11.48 -5.81
CA ILE A 348 5.84 -10.41 -6.79
C ILE A 348 4.44 -10.60 -7.41
N LEU A 349 4.08 -11.84 -7.73
CA LEU A 349 2.74 -12.15 -8.23
C LEU A 349 1.66 -11.78 -7.22
N ALA A 350 1.89 -12.03 -5.93
CA ALA A 350 0.97 -11.60 -4.86
C ALA A 350 0.78 -10.08 -4.83
N LEU A 351 1.86 -9.32 -5.06
CA LEU A 351 1.77 -7.85 -5.16
C LEU A 351 0.92 -7.41 -6.36
N LEU A 352 1.09 -8.05 -7.53
CA LEU A 352 0.28 -7.74 -8.71
C LEU A 352 -1.21 -8.08 -8.50
N VAL A 353 -1.50 -9.23 -7.89
CA VAL A 353 -2.87 -9.62 -7.56
C VAL A 353 -3.48 -8.67 -6.53
N MET A 354 -2.69 -8.16 -5.59
CA MET A 354 -3.17 -7.17 -4.61
C MET A 354 -3.79 -5.94 -5.29
N ILE A 355 -3.29 -5.52 -6.46
CA ILE A 355 -3.88 -4.42 -7.24
C ILE A 355 -5.31 -4.77 -7.69
N THR A 356 -5.58 -6.03 -8.04
CA THR A 356 -6.95 -6.45 -8.43
C THR A 356 -7.90 -6.46 -7.25
N VAL A 357 -7.41 -6.73 -6.02
CA VAL A 357 -8.19 -6.69 -4.78
C VAL A 357 -8.73 -5.28 -4.51
N ILE A 358 -8.01 -4.24 -4.91
CA ILE A 358 -8.44 -2.85 -4.76
C ILE A 358 -9.74 -2.58 -5.53
N ASN A 359 -9.88 -3.17 -6.72
CA ASN A 359 -11.04 -2.98 -7.57
C ASN A 359 -12.21 -3.89 -7.16
N ASP A 360 -11.91 -5.16 -6.84
CA ASP A 360 -12.91 -6.15 -6.42
C ASP A 360 -12.31 -7.16 -5.43
N PRO A 361 -12.46 -6.92 -4.10
CA PRO A 361 -11.94 -7.79 -3.06
C PRO A 361 -12.62 -9.17 -3.00
N ASN A 362 -13.80 -9.32 -3.59
CA ASN A 362 -14.57 -10.56 -3.63
C ASN A 362 -14.44 -11.33 -4.95
N SER A 363 -13.61 -10.85 -5.89
CA SER A 363 -13.36 -11.56 -7.14
C SER A 363 -12.85 -12.99 -6.91
N GLN A 364 -13.16 -13.89 -7.82
CA GLN A 364 -12.64 -15.26 -7.76
C GLN A 364 -11.11 -15.30 -7.73
N MET A 365 -10.46 -14.36 -8.44
CA MET A 365 -9.02 -14.22 -8.43
C MET A 365 -8.51 -13.85 -7.03
N ALA A 366 -9.07 -12.82 -6.39
CA ALA A 366 -8.73 -12.44 -5.03
C ALA A 366 -8.93 -13.61 -4.04
N PHE A 367 -10.02 -14.35 -4.16
CA PHE A 367 -10.30 -15.51 -3.32
C PHE A 367 -9.22 -16.60 -3.47
N TRP A 368 -8.96 -17.11 -4.68
CA TRP A 368 -8.01 -18.21 -4.87
C TRP A 368 -6.58 -17.82 -4.47
N PHE A 369 -6.12 -16.62 -4.85
CA PHE A 369 -4.79 -16.16 -4.48
C PHE A 369 -4.63 -15.87 -2.98
N SER A 370 -5.73 -15.61 -2.27
CA SER A 370 -5.71 -15.51 -0.81
C SER A 370 -5.68 -16.88 -0.10
N MET A 371 -5.91 -17.98 -0.82
CA MET A 371 -5.83 -19.37 -0.29
C MET A 371 -4.49 -20.04 -0.62
N ILE A 372 -3.83 -19.67 -1.73
CA ILE A 372 -2.55 -20.23 -2.13
C ILE A 372 -1.44 -19.78 -1.16
N PRO A 373 -0.69 -20.71 -0.49
CA PRO A 373 0.26 -20.34 0.57
C PRO A 373 1.37 -19.39 0.15
N PHE A 374 1.74 -19.39 -1.14
CA PHE A 374 2.76 -18.49 -1.69
C PHE A 374 2.28 -17.05 -1.78
N THR A 375 0.99 -16.80 -1.98
CA THR A 375 0.43 -15.48 -2.18
C THR A 375 -0.46 -15.03 -1.03
N SER A 376 -1.01 -16.01 -0.29
CA SER A 376 -2.01 -15.76 0.74
C SER A 376 -1.61 -14.73 1.80
N PRO A 377 -0.36 -14.67 2.31
CA PRO A 377 -0.05 -13.70 3.34
C PRO A 377 -0.28 -12.25 2.87
N VAL A 378 0.15 -11.93 1.66
CA VAL A 378 0.03 -10.59 1.10
C VAL A 378 -1.40 -10.30 0.65
N VAL A 379 -2.00 -11.21 -0.13
CA VAL A 379 -3.32 -11.01 -0.75
C VAL A 379 -4.43 -11.02 0.31
N MET A 380 -4.39 -11.96 1.26
CA MET A 380 -5.41 -12.01 2.32
C MET A 380 -5.32 -10.78 3.23
N MET A 381 -4.11 -10.32 3.54
CA MET A 381 -3.92 -9.13 4.35
C MET A 381 -4.47 -7.87 3.67
N ALA A 382 -4.39 -7.80 2.34
CA ALA A 382 -5.01 -6.73 1.57
C ALA A 382 -6.56 -6.82 1.54
N ARG A 383 -7.12 -8.04 1.63
CA ARG A 383 -8.59 -8.28 1.63
C ARG A 383 -9.26 -8.06 2.98
N ILE A 384 -8.58 -8.33 4.09
CA ILE A 384 -9.15 -8.29 5.45
C ILE A 384 -9.84 -6.95 5.78
N PRO A 385 -9.29 -5.76 5.44
CA PRO A 385 -9.95 -4.49 5.73
C PRO A 385 -11.33 -4.31 5.10
N TYR A 386 -11.64 -5.03 4.02
CA TYR A 386 -12.94 -5.02 3.36
C TYR A 386 -13.99 -5.88 4.07
N GLY A 387 -13.65 -6.48 5.22
CA GLY A 387 -14.59 -7.26 6.03
C GLY A 387 -14.86 -8.65 5.47
N ILE A 388 -13.84 -9.36 5.04
CA ILE A 388 -13.95 -10.75 4.54
C ILE A 388 -14.50 -11.69 5.61
N PRO A 389 -15.33 -12.69 5.24
CA PRO A 389 -15.86 -13.67 6.17
C PRO A 389 -14.76 -14.38 6.97
N LEU A 390 -14.97 -14.55 8.28
CA LEU A 390 -13.96 -15.10 9.18
C LEU A 390 -13.50 -16.51 8.77
N TRP A 391 -14.39 -17.31 8.19
CA TRP A 391 -14.04 -18.66 7.73
C TRP A 391 -13.00 -18.67 6.62
N GLU A 392 -13.00 -17.67 5.72
CA GLU A 392 -11.97 -17.52 4.69
C GLU A 392 -10.60 -17.23 5.30
N VAL A 393 -10.57 -16.35 6.30
CA VAL A 393 -9.33 -16.00 7.01
C VAL A 393 -8.77 -17.21 7.74
N ILE A 394 -9.62 -17.95 8.46
CA ILE A 394 -9.22 -19.17 9.19
C ILE A 394 -8.73 -20.24 8.22
N LEU A 395 -9.45 -20.45 7.10
CA LEU A 395 -9.06 -21.43 6.10
C LEU A 395 -7.70 -21.09 5.48
N SER A 396 -7.49 -19.84 5.10
CA SER A 396 -6.23 -19.36 4.56
C SER A 396 -5.06 -19.57 5.55
N LEU A 397 -5.25 -19.23 6.83
CA LEU A 397 -4.26 -19.48 7.88
C LEU A 397 -3.99 -20.97 8.06
N ALA A 398 -5.03 -21.82 8.09
CA ALA A 398 -4.88 -23.26 8.22
C ALA A 398 -4.04 -23.85 7.06
N ILE A 399 -4.34 -23.44 5.83
CA ILE A 399 -3.58 -23.87 4.64
C ILE A 399 -2.13 -23.38 4.73
N LEU A 400 -1.92 -22.12 5.12
CA LEU A 400 -0.58 -21.53 5.25
C LEU A 400 0.29 -22.28 6.26
N TYR A 401 -0.24 -22.54 7.46
CA TYR A 401 0.49 -23.26 8.51
C TYR A 401 0.69 -24.75 8.19
N ALA A 402 -0.28 -25.39 7.55
CA ALA A 402 -0.12 -26.76 7.03
C ALA A 402 0.98 -26.81 5.97
N SER A 403 1.01 -25.85 5.05
CA SER A 403 2.02 -25.74 4.01
C SER A 403 3.40 -25.40 4.57
N PHE A 404 3.49 -24.61 5.63
CA PHE A 404 4.74 -24.36 6.36
C PHE A 404 5.33 -25.69 6.89
N THR A 405 4.54 -26.54 7.53
CA THR A 405 5.06 -27.82 8.06
C THR A 405 5.60 -28.73 6.96
N ALA A 406 4.90 -28.79 5.82
CA ALA A 406 5.37 -29.51 4.64
C ALA A 406 6.67 -28.91 4.08
N MET A 407 6.75 -27.57 4.02
CA MET A 407 7.93 -26.85 3.51
C MET A 407 9.14 -27.01 4.43
N VAL A 408 8.99 -26.99 5.75
CA VAL A 408 10.05 -27.25 6.71
C VAL A 408 10.62 -28.67 6.54
N TRP A 409 9.73 -29.66 6.34
CA TRP A 409 10.16 -31.03 6.09
C TRP A 409 10.98 -31.14 4.78
N LEU A 410 10.54 -30.47 3.72
CA LEU A 410 11.25 -30.43 2.44
C LEU A 410 12.59 -29.70 2.56
N ALA A 411 12.58 -28.53 3.19
CA ALA A 411 13.76 -27.69 3.42
C ALA A 411 14.80 -28.44 4.26
N ALA A 412 14.39 -29.17 5.28
CA ALA A 412 15.29 -29.95 6.13
C ALA A 412 16.06 -31.04 5.37
N LYS A 413 15.45 -31.65 4.36
CA LYS A 413 16.13 -32.62 3.50
C LYS A 413 17.22 -31.96 2.65
N ILE A 414 16.89 -30.80 2.05
CA ILE A 414 17.86 -30.03 1.26
C ILE A 414 18.98 -29.51 2.16
N TYR A 415 18.63 -28.97 3.33
CA TYR A 415 19.55 -28.42 4.29
C TYR A 415 20.59 -29.44 4.77
N ARG A 416 20.13 -30.67 5.09
CA ARG A 416 21.01 -31.75 5.54
C ARG A 416 22.12 -32.10 4.54
N VAL A 417 21.81 -32.10 3.24
CA VAL A 417 22.79 -32.42 2.19
C VAL A 417 23.59 -31.18 1.82
N GLY A 418 22.91 -30.04 1.65
CA GLY A 418 23.48 -28.80 1.16
C GLY A 418 24.57 -28.23 2.07
N ILE A 419 24.42 -28.39 3.39
CA ILE A 419 25.35 -27.88 4.39
C ILE A 419 26.76 -28.49 4.29
N PHE A 420 26.89 -29.73 3.79
CA PHE A 420 28.15 -30.44 3.60
C PHE A 420 28.71 -30.32 2.18
N MET A 421 27.98 -29.70 1.26
CA MET A 421 28.41 -29.56 -0.12
C MET A 421 29.12 -28.23 -0.32
N TYR A 422 30.40 -28.27 -0.58
CA TYR A 422 31.23 -27.10 -0.89
C TYR A 422 31.63 -27.06 -2.38
N SER A 423 31.86 -25.89 -2.90
CA SER A 423 32.45 -25.62 -4.21
C SER A 423 31.65 -26.11 -5.43
N LYS A 424 30.36 -26.43 -5.29
CA LYS A 424 29.49 -26.77 -6.40
C LYS A 424 28.29 -25.83 -6.45
N LYS A 425 27.97 -25.34 -7.67
CA LYS A 425 26.73 -24.61 -7.91
C LYS A 425 25.62 -25.63 -8.18
N PRO A 426 24.70 -25.87 -7.22
CA PRO A 426 23.68 -26.87 -7.44
C PRO A 426 22.67 -26.38 -8.46
N THR A 427 22.30 -27.28 -9.37
CA THR A 427 21.19 -27.08 -10.29
C THR A 427 19.87 -27.53 -9.64
N PHE A 428 18.73 -27.07 -10.14
CA PHE A 428 17.42 -27.51 -9.64
C PHE A 428 17.24 -29.04 -9.72
N LYS A 429 17.88 -29.70 -10.72
CA LYS A 429 17.90 -31.17 -10.83
C LYS A 429 18.66 -31.84 -9.67
N GLU A 430 19.73 -31.21 -9.18
CA GLU A 430 20.48 -31.72 -8.04
C GLU A 430 19.70 -31.52 -6.73
N LEU A 431 19.07 -30.36 -6.55
CA LEU A 431 18.18 -30.11 -5.39
C LEU A 431 17.07 -31.16 -5.33
N TYR A 432 16.46 -31.51 -6.47
CA TYR A 432 15.47 -32.57 -6.55
C TYR A 432 16.04 -33.96 -6.16
N LYS A 433 17.29 -34.28 -6.54
CA LYS A 433 17.95 -35.51 -6.13
C LYS A 433 18.18 -35.54 -4.61
N TRP A 434 18.55 -34.41 -3.99
CA TRP A 434 18.79 -34.30 -2.55
C TRP A 434 17.53 -34.61 -1.73
N ILE A 435 16.36 -34.22 -2.22
CA ILE A 435 15.06 -34.54 -1.59
C ILE A 435 14.81 -36.05 -1.56
N ARG A 436 15.28 -36.78 -2.59
CA ARG A 436 15.10 -38.25 -2.72
C ARG A 436 16.16 -39.07 -2.00
N TYR A 437 17.22 -38.43 -1.49
CA TYR A 437 18.27 -39.15 -0.80
C TYR A 437 17.70 -39.84 0.46
N LYS A 438 17.72 -41.17 0.47
CA LYS A 438 17.41 -41.97 1.65
C LYS A 438 18.72 -42.29 2.36
N TYR A 439 18.82 -41.89 3.62
CA TYR A 439 19.77 -42.47 4.55
C TYR A 439 19.13 -43.62 5.31
#